data_ab26c4e52b090ebc206938dc5ea10e38
#
_entry.id   ab26c4e52b090ebc206938dc5ea10e38
#
_cell.length_a   1.000
_cell.length_b   1.000
_cell.length_c   1.000
_cell.angle_alpha   90.00
_cell.angle_beta   90.00
_cell.angle_gamma   90.00
#
_symmetry.space_group_name_H-M   'P 1'
#
loop_
_entity.id
_entity.type
_entity.pdbx_description
1 polymer ?
#
loop_
_entity_poly.entity_id
_entity_poly.type
_entity_poly.pdbx_seq_one_letter_code
_entity_poly.pdbx_strand_id
1 'polypeptide(L)'
;MNTMTRTGTTPAPVSAWRQALRPYGAELVAELRRAWRTPAFAVPSLLFPVLFYLLFGVLLGRGHAPLYLLATYCVFGAMAPALFGFGVQLALDREGGLLTLKRALPMPAAAPLLARLAMAVMFALLVAALLIGVARALGGVQLQAVQMLQLLAVAGLAALPLGAIGLLIG
;
A
#
# COMPACT_ATOMS: atom_id res chain seq x y z
N MET A 1 -19.18 -48.85 -34.64
CA MET A 1 -17.88 -48.15 -34.47
C MET A 1 -18.13 -46.67 -34.77
N ASN A 2 -18.57 -45.91 -33.76
CA ASN A 2 -18.92 -44.48 -33.90
C ASN A 2 -17.79 -43.64 -33.28
N THR A 3 -16.92 -43.09 -34.11
CA THR A 3 -15.93 -42.10 -33.75
C THR A 3 -16.63 -40.75 -33.58
N MET A 4 -17.00 -40.37 -32.35
CA MET A 4 -17.41 -38.98 -32.02
C MET A 4 -16.19 -38.09 -32.12
N THR A 5 -16.06 -37.37 -33.20
CA THR A 5 -15.17 -36.22 -33.35
C THR A 5 -15.62 -35.13 -32.36
N ARG A 6 -14.92 -35.04 -31.21
CA ARG A 6 -15.01 -33.84 -30.32
C ARG A 6 -14.45 -32.65 -31.09
N THR A 7 -15.33 -31.83 -31.63
CA THR A 7 -14.98 -30.47 -32.06
C THR A 7 -14.62 -29.67 -30.81
N GLY A 8 -13.32 -29.61 -30.50
CA GLY A 8 -12.78 -28.75 -29.50
C GLY A 8 -12.97 -27.30 -29.94
N THR A 9 -13.98 -26.61 -29.41
CA THR A 9 -14.07 -25.17 -29.45
C THR A 9 -12.92 -24.62 -28.61
N THR A 10 -11.81 -24.27 -29.26
CA THR A 10 -10.74 -23.47 -28.66
C THR A 10 -11.37 -22.15 -28.21
N PRO A 11 -11.39 -21.84 -26.89
CA PRO A 11 -11.86 -20.54 -26.44
C PRO A 11 -10.97 -19.48 -27.08
N ALA A 12 -11.61 -18.41 -27.60
CA ALA A 12 -10.91 -17.26 -28.18
C ALA A 12 -9.77 -16.79 -27.25
N PRO A 13 -8.60 -16.42 -27.80
CA PRO A 13 -7.48 -15.98 -26.98
C PRO A 13 -7.86 -14.68 -26.26
N VAL A 14 -8.37 -14.83 -25.05
CA VAL A 14 -8.42 -13.70 -24.10
C VAL A 14 -6.98 -13.23 -24.03
N SER A 15 -6.74 -12.00 -24.48
CA SER A 15 -5.41 -11.43 -24.69
C SER A 15 -4.44 -11.87 -23.58
N ALA A 16 -3.33 -12.50 -23.95
CA ALA A 16 -2.40 -13.18 -23.02
C ALA A 16 -1.95 -12.27 -21.87
N TRP A 17 -1.90 -10.95 -22.10
CA TRP A 17 -1.60 -9.95 -21.07
C TRP A 17 -2.68 -9.86 -19.97
N ARG A 18 -3.96 -10.03 -20.30
CA ARG A 18 -5.04 -10.02 -19.31
C ARG A 18 -4.99 -11.26 -18.42
N GLN A 19 -4.62 -12.41 -18.95
CA GLN A 19 -4.41 -13.62 -18.15
C GLN A 19 -3.19 -13.47 -17.25
N ALA A 20 -2.12 -12.84 -17.73
CA ALA A 20 -0.91 -12.57 -16.96
C ALA A 20 -1.15 -11.57 -15.80
N LEU A 21 -2.03 -10.58 -15.97
CA LEU A 21 -2.31 -9.56 -14.94
C LEU A 21 -3.36 -9.99 -13.90
N ARG A 22 -4.19 -10.97 -14.19
CA ARG A 22 -5.22 -11.46 -13.26
C ARG A 22 -4.69 -11.85 -11.87
N PRO A 23 -3.59 -12.61 -11.73
CA PRO A 23 -3.06 -12.97 -10.42
C PRO A 23 -2.59 -11.74 -9.62
N TYR A 24 -2.02 -10.72 -10.26
CA TYR A 24 -1.60 -9.49 -9.60
C TYR A 24 -2.78 -8.70 -9.03
N GLY A 25 -3.86 -8.56 -9.79
CA GLY A 25 -5.07 -7.89 -9.32
C GLY A 25 -5.77 -8.64 -8.20
N ALA A 26 -5.87 -9.96 -8.30
CA ALA A 26 -6.47 -10.80 -7.26
C ALA A 26 -5.67 -10.72 -5.94
N GLU A 27 -4.35 -10.77 -6.02
CA GLU A 27 -3.47 -10.69 -4.86
C GLU A 27 -3.53 -9.28 -4.21
N LEU A 28 -3.56 -8.21 -5.02
CA LEU A 28 -3.73 -6.85 -4.51
C LEU A 28 -5.04 -6.68 -3.74
N VAL A 29 -6.15 -7.19 -4.29
CA VAL A 29 -7.46 -7.14 -3.62
C VAL A 29 -7.45 -7.97 -2.33
N ALA A 30 -6.79 -9.13 -2.33
CA ALA A 30 -6.66 -9.97 -1.15
C ALA A 30 -5.85 -9.28 -0.04
N GLU A 31 -4.71 -8.67 -0.36
CA GLU A 31 -3.88 -7.91 0.59
C GLU A 31 -4.63 -6.68 1.12
N LEU A 32 -5.35 -5.98 0.26
CA LEU A 32 -6.16 -4.83 0.65
C LEU A 32 -7.27 -5.22 1.64
N ARG A 33 -8.02 -6.29 1.34
CA ARG A 33 -9.04 -6.83 2.24
C ARG A 33 -8.45 -7.27 3.58
N ARG A 34 -7.27 -7.90 3.55
CA ARG A 34 -6.55 -8.32 4.75
C ARG A 34 -6.19 -7.11 5.62
N ALA A 35 -5.62 -6.06 5.04
CA ALA A 35 -5.25 -4.83 5.76
C ALA A 35 -6.48 -4.17 6.41
N TRP A 36 -7.58 -4.03 5.70
CA TRP A 36 -8.82 -3.47 6.25
C TRP A 36 -9.48 -4.35 7.31
N ARG A 37 -9.32 -5.66 7.22
CA ARG A 37 -9.86 -6.61 8.22
C ARG A 37 -8.96 -6.77 9.45
N THR A 38 -7.79 -6.15 9.46
CA THR A 38 -6.88 -6.13 10.60
C THR A 38 -6.84 -4.73 11.21
N PRO A 39 -7.86 -4.32 11.98
CA PRO A 39 -7.97 -2.96 12.51
C PRO A 39 -6.81 -2.61 13.45
N ALA A 40 -6.24 -3.61 14.11
CA ALA A 40 -5.04 -3.44 14.95
C ALA A 40 -3.83 -2.89 14.20
N PHE A 41 -3.77 -3.06 12.87
CA PHE A 41 -2.75 -2.48 12.01
C PHE A 41 -3.22 -1.19 11.33
N ALA A 42 -4.39 -1.23 10.70
CA ALA A 42 -4.90 -0.12 9.88
C ALA A 42 -5.14 1.15 10.71
N VAL A 43 -5.75 1.00 11.89
CA VAL A 43 -6.09 2.16 12.74
C VAL A 43 -4.86 2.90 13.24
N PRO A 44 -3.86 2.27 13.88
CA PRO A 44 -2.65 2.99 14.30
C PRO A 44 -1.88 3.58 13.12
N SER A 45 -1.76 2.87 12.01
CA SER A 45 -1.03 3.34 10.82
C SER A 45 -1.60 4.62 10.23
N LEU A 46 -2.92 4.81 10.31
CA LEU A 46 -3.60 6.01 9.83
C LEU A 46 -3.66 7.08 10.92
N LEU A 47 -3.94 6.68 12.15
CA LEU A 47 -4.26 7.60 13.23
C LEU A 47 -3.02 8.30 13.80
N PHE A 48 -1.91 7.57 14.02
CA PHE A 48 -0.70 8.15 14.61
C PHE A 48 -0.15 9.34 13.84
N PRO A 49 0.11 9.26 12.51
CA PRO A 49 0.60 10.40 11.75
C PRO A 49 -0.33 11.61 11.85
N VAL A 50 -1.64 11.36 11.82
CA VAL A 50 -2.65 12.43 11.91
C VAL A 50 -2.68 13.06 13.29
N LEU A 51 -2.65 12.26 14.36
CA LEU A 51 -2.63 12.77 15.74
C LEU A 51 -1.37 13.58 16.04
N PHE A 52 -0.21 13.07 15.62
CA PHE A 52 1.04 13.80 15.81
C PHE A 52 1.07 15.10 15.01
N TYR A 53 0.57 15.08 13.78
CA TYR A 53 0.45 16.31 12.99
C TYR A 53 -0.52 17.31 13.63
N LEU A 54 -1.67 16.87 14.14
CA LEU A 54 -2.59 17.73 14.87
C LEU A 54 -1.92 18.35 16.10
N LEU A 55 -1.22 17.53 16.88
CA LEU A 55 -0.58 17.99 18.11
C LEU A 55 0.56 18.98 17.80
N PHE A 56 1.51 18.59 16.99
CA PHE A 56 2.73 19.37 16.74
C PHE A 56 2.61 20.38 15.61
N GLY A 57 1.83 20.08 14.58
CA GLY A 57 1.66 20.95 13.42
C GLY A 57 0.57 22.01 13.62
N VAL A 58 -0.57 21.62 14.19
CA VAL A 58 -1.72 22.50 14.32
C VAL A 58 -1.77 23.18 15.69
N LEU A 59 -1.65 22.43 16.80
CA LEU A 59 -1.79 22.97 18.15
C LEU A 59 -0.54 23.69 18.64
N LEU A 60 0.64 23.11 18.43
CA LEU A 60 1.91 23.66 18.90
C LEU A 60 2.68 24.41 17.79
N GLY A 61 2.35 24.19 16.52
CA GLY A 61 3.04 24.78 15.38
C GLY A 61 2.84 26.30 15.28
N ARG A 62 3.94 27.05 15.03
CA ARG A 62 3.92 28.50 14.78
C ARG A 62 4.65 28.82 13.48
N GLY A 63 4.22 29.85 12.78
CA GLY A 63 4.85 30.31 11.53
C GLY A 63 4.83 29.24 10.43
N HIS A 64 5.98 28.88 9.89
CA HIS A 64 6.10 27.87 8.81
C HIS A 64 6.13 26.40 9.31
N ALA A 65 6.11 26.17 10.61
CA ALA A 65 6.17 24.83 11.19
C ALA A 65 5.05 23.90 10.69
N PRO A 66 3.78 24.32 10.52
CA PRO A 66 2.73 23.45 10.03
C PRO A 66 3.01 22.83 8.65
N LEU A 67 3.59 23.60 7.73
CA LEU A 67 3.92 23.12 6.38
C LEU A 67 5.10 22.14 6.38
N TYR A 68 6.15 22.47 7.14
CA TYR A 68 7.32 21.59 7.28
C TYR A 68 6.94 20.24 7.92
N LEU A 69 6.19 20.31 9.01
CA LEU A 69 5.71 19.12 9.72
C LEU A 69 4.77 18.28 8.86
N LEU A 70 3.93 18.91 8.03
CA LEU A 70 3.07 18.22 7.08
C LEU A 70 3.90 17.31 6.15
N ALA A 71 4.95 17.85 5.54
CA ALA A 71 5.82 17.09 4.65
C ALA A 71 6.52 15.93 5.40
N THR A 72 7.01 16.20 6.60
CA THR A 72 7.65 15.18 7.46
C THR A 72 6.69 14.06 7.83
N TYR A 73 5.46 14.39 8.24
CA TYR A 73 4.47 13.39 8.62
C TYR A 73 3.87 12.63 7.44
N CYS A 74 3.86 13.19 6.24
CA CYS A 74 3.53 12.45 5.01
C CYS A 74 4.53 11.30 4.78
N VAL A 75 5.83 11.54 4.96
CA VAL A 75 6.87 10.51 4.84
C VAL A 75 6.80 9.53 6.02
N PHE A 76 6.67 10.04 7.24
CA PHE A 76 6.52 9.22 8.45
C PHE A 76 5.32 8.27 8.35
N GLY A 77 4.20 8.73 7.81
CA GLY A 77 3.01 7.92 7.60
C GLY A 77 3.18 6.79 6.60
N ALA A 78 4.18 6.89 5.70
CA ALA A 78 4.53 5.80 4.80
C ALA A 78 5.33 4.68 5.48
N MET A 79 6.00 4.96 6.62
CA MET A 79 6.88 3.99 7.29
C MET A 79 6.13 2.79 7.83
N ALA A 80 5.01 3.01 8.54
CA ALA A 80 4.27 1.93 9.17
C ALA A 80 3.74 0.89 8.15
N PRO A 81 2.99 1.26 7.10
CA PRO A 81 2.52 0.30 6.13
C PRO A 81 3.66 -0.34 5.33
N ALA A 82 4.74 0.37 5.04
CA ALA A 82 5.87 -0.17 4.30
C ALA A 82 6.67 -1.19 5.12
N LEU A 83 7.04 -0.87 6.35
CA LEU A 83 7.83 -1.76 7.20
C LEU A 83 7.02 -2.92 7.76
N PHE A 84 5.85 -2.65 8.35
CA PHE A 84 5.00 -3.69 8.95
C PHE A 84 4.25 -4.50 7.89
N GLY A 85 3.80 -3.87 6.81
CA GLY A 85 3.14 -4.56 5.71
C GLY A 85 4.06 -5.56 5.00
N PHE A 86 5.35 -5.26 4.89
CA PHE A 86 6.34 -6.18 4.32
C PHE A 86 6.96 -7.10 5.37
N GLY A 87 7.63 -6.53 6.38
CA GLY A 87 8.46 -7.31 7.32
C GLY A 87 7.63 -8.27 8.16
N VAL A 88 6.74 -7.74 9.00
CA VAL A 88 5.99 -8.55 9.95
C VAL A 88 5.02 -9.50 9.25
N GLN A 89 4.31 -9.03 8.22
CA GLN A 89 3.37 -9.90 7.48
C GLN A 89 4.09 -11.01 6.71
N LEU A 90 5.28 -10.75 6.18
CA LEU A 90 6.08 -11.76 5.50
C LEU A 90 6.58 -12.82 6.48
N ALA A 91 7.05 -12.41 7.67
CA ALA A 91 7.46 -13.33 8.73
C ALA A 91 6.29 -14.22 9.17
N LEU A 92 5.11 -13.65 9.43
CA LEU A 92 3.91 -14.41 9.79
C LEU A 92 3.46 -15.39 8.69
N ASP A 93 3.57 -14.98 7.43
CA ASP A 93 3.23 -15.86 6.29
C ASP A 93 4.25 -17.00 6.13
N ARG A 94 5.52 -16.80 6.51
CA ARG A 94 6.53 -17.86 6.58
C ARG A 94 6.21 -18.85 7.67
N GLU A 95 5.95 -18.39 8.89
CA GLU A 95 5.59 -19.22 10.04
C GLU A 95 4.30 -20.01 9.79
N GLY A 96 3.28 -19.37 9.17
CA GLY A 96 2.01 -20.00 8.83
C GLY A 96 2.05 -20.98 7.65
N GLY A 97 3.22 -21.16 7.00
CA GLY A 97 3.35 -22.03 5.82
C GLY A 97 2.65 -21.50 4.55
N LEU A 98 2.13 -20.28 4.59
CA LEU A 98 1.37 -19.70 3.49
C LEU A 98 2.23 -19.50 2.23
N LEU A 99 3.53 -19.25 2.41
CA LEU A 99 4.47 -19.14 1.29
C LEU A 99 4.66 -20.47 0.57
N THR A 100 4.64 -21.58 1.30
CA THR A 100 4.72 -22.94 0.71
C THR A 100 3.47 -23.23 -0.11
N LEU A 101 2.30 -22.86 0.41
CA LEU A 101 1.03 -22.99 -0.30
C LEU A 101 0.99 -22.11 -1.56
N LYS A 102 1.47 -20.87 -1.48
CA LYS A 102 1.53 -19.95 -2.63
C LYS A 102 2.51 -20.43 -3.71
N ARG A 103 3.60 -21.12 -3.33
CA ARG A 103 4.53 -21.75 -4.30
C ARG A 103 3.92 -22.93 -5.05
N ALA A 104 2.93 -23.59 -4.47
CA ALA A 104 2.21 -24.69 -5.13
C ALA A 104 1.18 -24.20 -6.18
N LEU A 105 0.82 -22.90 -6.15
CA LEU A 105 -0.07 -22.29 -7.13
C LEU A 105 0.71 -21.87 -8.38
N PRO A 106 0.14 -21.96 -9.58
CA PRO A 106 0.76 -21.49 -10.83
C PRO A 106 0.72 -19.94 -10.89
N MET A 107 1.42 -19.27 -9.95
CA MET A 107 1.51 -17.82 -9.85
C MET A 107 2.95 -17.35 -10.01
N PRO A 108 3.17 -16.18 -10.67
CA PRO A 108 4.49 -15.55 -10.67
C PRO A 108 4.92 -15.23 -9.23
N ALA A 109 6.15 -15.62 -8.87
CA ALA A 109 6.69 -15.37 -7.52
C ALA A 109 6.72 -13.88 -7.10
N ALA A 110 6.76 -12.99 -8.09
CA ALA A 110 6.72 -11.55 -7.87
C ALA A 110 5.32 -11.00 -7.53
N ALA A 111 4.23 -11.72 -7.82
CA ALA A 111 2.88 -11.22 -7.64
C ALA A 111 2.55 -10.84 -6.19
N PRO A 112 2.84 -11.67 -5.16
CA PRO A 112 2.59 -11.31 -3.77
C PRO A 112 3.43 -10.11 -3.29
N LEU A 113 4.68 -10.01 -3.76
CA LEU A 113 5.58 -8.92 -3.39
C LEU A 113 5.11 -7.57 -3.96
N LEU A 114 4.75 -7.58 -5.24
CA LEU A 114 4.24 -6.37 -5.91
C LEU A 114 2.87 -5.95 -5.35
N ALA A 115 2.01 -6.89 -4.99
CA ALA A 115 0.73 -6.59 -4.36
C ALA A 115 0.91 -5.91 -3.00
N ARG A 116 1.85 -6.37 -2.18
CA ARG A 116 2.20 -5.73 -0.90
C ARG A 116 2.79 -4.35 -1.09
N LEU A 117 3.72 -4.20 -2.03
CA LEU A 117 4.30 -2.89 -2.34
C LEU A 117 3.22 -1.90 -2.78
N ALA A 118 2.33 -2.32 -3.68
CA ALA A 118 1.20 -1.50 -4.11
C ALA A 118 0.27 -1.14 -2.94
N MET A 119 0.02 -2.07 -2.01
CA MET A 119 -0.74 -1.81 -0.79
C MET A 119 -0.04 -0.76 0.10
N ALA A 120 1.28 -0.89 0.31
CA ALA A 120 2.04 0.07 1.11
C ALA A 120 2.00 1.48 0.51
N VAL A 121 2.19 1.59 -0.80
CA VAL A 121 2.07 2.88 -1.53
C VAL A 121 0.66 3.45 -1.39
N MET A 122 -0.37 2.63 -1.52
CA MET A 122 -1.76 3.09 -1.40
C MET A 122 -2.07 3.59 0.02
N PHE A 123 -1.60 2.90 1.07
CA PHE A 123 -1.74 3.37 2.45
C PHE A 123 -0.96 4.67 2.68
N ALA A 124 0.26 4.80 2.13
CA ALA A 124 1.04 6.03 2.21
C ALA A 124 0.31 7.21 1.56
N LEU A 125 -0.28 7.00 0.38
CA LEU A 125 -1.10 8.00 -0.30
C LEU A 125 -2.35 8.35 0.50
N LEU A 126 -3.00 7.38 1.11
CA LEU A 126 -4.18 7.61 1.95
C LEU A 126 -3.83 8.45 3.18
N VAL A 127 -2.73 8.12 3.87
CA VAL A 127 -2.25 8.92 5.01
C VAL A 127 -1.90 10.34 4.58
N ALA A 128 -1.19 10.52 3.47
CA ALA A 128 -0.84 11.83 2.94
C ALA A 128 -2.08 12.64 2.57
N ALA A 129 -3.09 12.02 1.95
CA ALA A 129 -4.35 12.68 1.62
C ALA A 129 -5.12 13.11 2.88
N LEU A 130 -5.16 12.27 3.92
CA LEU A 130 -5.76 12.62 5.22
C LEU A 130 -5.03 13.78 5.88
N LEU A 131 -3.69 13.76 5.90
CA LEU A 131 -2.87 14.84 6.46
C LEU A 131 -3.08 16.16 5.72
N ILE A 132 -3.13 16.13 4.39
CA ILE A 132 -3.43 17.32 3.57
C ILE A 132 -4.84 17.84 3.87
N GLY A 133 -5.83 16.97 4.03
CA GLY A 133 -7.19 17.34 4.40
C GLY A 133 -7.24 18.03 5.76
N VAL A 134 -6.57 17.46 6.76
CA VAL A 134 -6.47 18.02 8.12
C VAL A 134 -5.70 19.36 8.12
N ALA A 135 -4.60 19.45 7.38
CA ALA A 135 -3.80 20.67 7.26
C ALA A 135 -4.62 21.84 6.69
N ARG A 136 -5.47 21.57 5.72
CA ARG A 136 -6.36 22.60 5.12
C ARG A 136 -7.54 22.95 6.02
N ALA A 137 -8.15 21.96 6.66
CA ALA A 137 -9.36 22.17 7.45
C ALA A 137 -9.06 22.81 8.82
N LEU A 138 -8.00 22.37 9.48
CA LEU A 138 -7.68 22.77 10.86
C LEU A 138 -6.37 23.55 10.97
N GLY A 139 -5.40 23.30 10.10
CA GLY A 139 -4.09 23.95 10.13
C GLY A 139 -4.04 25.31 9.41
N GLY A 140 -5.10 25.71 8.70
CA GLY A 140 -5.11 26.94 7.92
C GLY A 140 -4.04 27.03 6.83
N VAL A 141 -3.44 25.89 6.46
CA VAL A 141 -2.35 25.82 5.48
C VAL A 141 -2.94 25.91 4.08
N GLN A 142 -2.59 26.98 3.37
CA GLN A 142 -2.99 27.16 1.97
C GLN A 142 -1.98 26.42 1.07
N LEU A 143 -2.38 25.26 0.59
CA LEU A 143 -1.56 24.45 -0.33
C LEU A 143 -2.03 24.68 -1.78
N GLN A 144 -1.09 24.96 -2.66
CA GLN A 144 -1.33 24.94 -4.09
C GLN A 144 -1.48 23.50 -4.59
N ALA A 145 -2.21 23.29 -5.69
CA ALA A 145 -2.41 21.96 -6.26
C ALA A 145 -1.09 21.23 -6.57
N VAL A 146 -0.07 21.98 -7.02
CA VAL A 146 1.27 21.43 -7.28
C VAL A 146 1.93 20.91 -6.01
N GLN A 147 1.84 21.63 -4.89
CA GLN A 147 2.38 21.21 -3.60
C GLN A 147 1.68 19.97 -3.06
N MET A 148 0.36 19.87 -3.23
CA MET A 148 -0.40 18.67 -2.86
C MET A 148 0.07 17.45 -3.67
N LEU A 149 0.26 17.62 -4.98
CA LEU A 149 0.76 16.55 -5.84
C LEU A 149 2.18 16.13 -5.48
N GLN A 150 3.05 17.11 -5.16
CA GLN A 150 4.41 16.84 -4.69
C GLN A 150 4.42 16.04 -3.39
N LEU A 151 3.61 16.41 -2.41
CA LEU A 151 3.49 15.69 -1.14
C LEU A 151 3.01 14.24 -1.34
N LEU A 152 2.01 14.04 -2.19
CA LEU A 152 1.54 12.69 -2.55
C LEU A 152 2.61 11.89 -3.27
N ALA A 153 3.32 12.50 -4.23
CA ALA A 153 4.41 11.84 -4.94
C ALA A 153 5.56 11.44 -4.00
N VAL A 154 5.97 12.34 -3.10
CA VAL A 154 7.02 12.07 -2.11
C VAL A 154 6.59 10.94 -1.16
N ALA A 155 5.36 10.96 -0.65
CA ALA A 155 4.84 9.90 0.22
C ALA A 155 4.83 8.53 -0.49
N GLY A 156 4.35 8.48 -1.74
CA GLY A 156 4.35 7.27 -2.54
C GLY A 156 5.75 6.75 -2.86
N LEU A 157 6.68 7.64 -3.24
CA LEU A 157 8.07 7.29 -3.50
C LEU A 157 8.81 6.84 -2.24
N ALA A 158 8.53 7.44 -1.08
CA ALA A 158 9.13 7.05 0.19
C ALA A 158 8.72 5.62 0.61
N ALA A 159 7.54 5.16 0.22
CA ALA A 159 7.08 3.80 0.50
C ALA A 159 7.92 2.72 -0.21
N LEU A 160 8.56 3.04 -1.34
CA LEU A 160 9.36 2.07 -2.12
C LEU A 160 10.63 1.61 -1.38
N PRO A 161 11.55 2.52 -0.96
CA PRO A 161 12.75 2.11 -0.24
C PRO A 161 12.42 1.53 1.13
N LEU A 162 11.40 2.06 1.82
CA LEU A 162 10.95 1.53 3.10
C LEU A 162 10.37 0.11 2.96
N GLY A 163 9.62 -0.14 1.89
CA GLY A 163 9.13 -1.47 1.55
C GLY A 163 10.26 -2.45 1.21
N ALA A 164 11.30 -1.99 0.50
CA ALA A 164 12.49 -2.81 0.23
C ALA A 164 13.24 -3.19 1.51
N ILE A 165 13.37 -2.26 2.47
CA ILE A 165 13.94 -2.55 3.80
C ILE A 165 13.06 -3.55 4.57
N GLY A 166 11.73 -3.36 4.55
CA GLY A 166 10.79 -4.31 5.14
C GLY A 166 10.93 -5.72 4.58
N LEU A 167 11.18 -5.85 3.27
CA LEU A 167 11.47 -7.13 2.60
C LEU A 167 12.77 -7.78 3.07
N LEU A 168 13.79 -7.00 3.41
CA LEU A 168 15.07 -7.52 3.90
C LEU A 168 14.97 -8.04 5.35
N ILE A 169 14.07 -7.45 6.14
CA ILE A 169 13.88 -7.80 7.55
C ILE A 169 12.97 -9.03 7.71
N GLY A 170 11.97 -9.22 6.84
CA GLY A 170 11.00 -10.33 6.86
C GLY A 170 11.42 -11.51 6.02
#